data_69b0759a292992bc48139791b74710a9
#
_entry.id   69b0759a292992bc48139791b74710a9
#
_cell.length_a   1.000
_cell.length_b   1.000
_cell.length_c   1.000
_cell.angle_alpha   90.00
_cell.angle_beta   90.00
_cell.angle_gamma   90.00
#
_symmetry.space_group_name_H-M   'P 1'
#
loop_
_entity.id
_entity.type
_entity.pdbx_description
1 polymer ?
#
loop_
_entity_poly.entity_id
_entity_poly.type
_entity_poly.pdbx_seq_one_letter_code
_entity_poly.pdbx_strand_id
1 'polypeptide(L)'
;MWTVAQLYEGEPDAAGGPSNPAGKLNPRLGRPAGFTAGKRELPTNVYRADPSGRLDVVVTEDQVPDPNGLLFSPDYKKLYVISTGKGPGDTGPGGKGDMHVFDVGPDNKLSNQKLFTDFMIDGVKCGPDGARCDVDGNLWCSSNAGRAVGYNGVTVWNPQGKLIGRIRLPEVVANVCFGGPKRNRLFMAASQSLYAVYVATQGATPG
;
A
#
# COMPACT_ATOMS: atom_id res chain seq x y z
N MET A 1 8.78 -3.21 13.64
CA MET A 1 8.00 -2.46 12.61
C MET A 1 8.38 -2.96 11.23
N TRP A 2 7.41 -3.14 10.35
CA TRP A 2 7.60 -3.53 8.96
C TRP A 2 7.22 -2.33 8.08
N THR A 3 8.02 -2.04 7.07
CA THR A 3 7.79 -0.89 6.20
C THR A 3 8.38 -1.13 4.80
N VAL A 4 7.83 -0.46 3.82
CA VAL A 4 8.50 -0.25 2.53
C VAL A 4 9.34 1.01 2.66
N ALA A 5 10.62 0.96 2.33
CA ALA A 5 11.50 2.09 2.37
C ALA A 5 11.96 2.47 0.97
N GLN A 6 11.79 3.74 0.66
CA GLN A 6 12.34 4.41 -0.52
C GLN A 6 13.08 5.65 -0.03
N LEU A 7 14.34 5.48 0.35
CA LEU A 7 15.17 6.56 0.85
C LEU A 7 15.99 7.18 -0.30
N TYR A 8 16.06 8.49 -0.32
CA TYR A 8 16.80 9.27 -1.30
C TYR A 8 17.73 10.26 -0.62
N GLU A 9 18.93 10.46 -1.16
CA GLU A 9 19.79 11.56 -0.77
C GLU A 9 19.13 12.90 -1.13
N GLY A 10 19.25 13.90 -0.28
CA GLY A 10 18.74 15.24 -0.54
C GLY A 10 18.46 16.03 0.72
N GLU A 11 17.83 17.16 0.55
CA GLU A 11 17.49 18.08 1.64
C GLU A 11 16.53 17.42 2.65
N PRO A 12 16.81 17.53 3.95
CA PRO A 12 16.02 16.86 4.99
C PRO A 12 14.63 17.47 5.21
N ASP A 13 14.42 18.71 4.76
CA ASP A 13 13.19 19.44 5.02
C ASP A 13 12.11 19.20 3.96
N ALA A 14 10.88 19.27 4.41
CA ALA A 14 9.73 19.33 3.52
C ALA A 14 9.76 20.59 2.65
N ALA A 15 9.02 20.57 1.55
CA ALA A 15 8.84 21.72 0.68
C ALA A 15 8.43 22.97 1.51
N GLY A 16 9.17 24.06 1.35
CA GLY A 16 8.95 25.32 2.07
C GLY A 16 9.57 25.41 3.46
N GLY A 17 10.34 24.41 3.90
CA GLY A 17 11.11 24.48 5.14
C GLY A 17 12.37 25.37 5.03
N PRO A 18 13.04 25.67 6.18
CA PRO A 18 14.20 26.54 6.22
C PRO A 18 15.35 26.13 5.31
N SER A 19 15.59 24.83 5.16
CA SER A 19 16.63 24.29 4.26
C SER A 19 16.13 24.05 2.82
N ASN A 20 14.85 24.27 2.57
CA ASN A 20 14.24 24.15 1.23
C ASN A 20 13.26 25.31 0.94
N PRO A 21 13.73 26.59 0.99
CA PRO A 21 12.84 27.76 0.87
C PRO A 21 12.20 27.89 -0.52
N ALA A 22 12.76 27.23 -1.53
CA ALA A 22 12.19 27.23 -2.88
C ALA A 22 10.95 26.36 -3.03
N GLY A 23 10.52 25.64 -1.97
CA GLY A 23 9.32 24.80 -2.00
C GLY A 23 9.45 23.55 -2.87
N LYS A 24 10.67 23.12 -3.18
CA LYS A 24 10.89 21.85 -3.91
C LYS A 24 10.56 20.68 -3.00
N LEU A 25 9.96 19.64 -3.57
CA LEU A 25 9.67 18.41 -2.83
C LEU A 25 10.95 17.78 -2.27
N ASN A 26 10.91 17.39 -1.00
CA ASN A 26 12.02 16.71 -0.36
C ASN A 26 12.15 15.28 -0.93
N PRO A 27 13.29 14.93 -1.53
CA PRO A 27 13.51 13.61 -2.10
C PRO A 27 13.50 12.48 -1.08
N ARG A 28 13.61 12.79 0.21
CA ARG A 28 13.52 11.79 1.30
C ARG A 28 12.11 11.41 1.69
N LEU A 29 11.09 12.13 1.23
CA LEU A 29 9.68 11.83 1.54
C LEU A 29 9.08 10.73 0.66
N GLY A 30 9.91 9.94 0.02
CA GLY A 30 9.50 8.93 -0.92
C GLY A 30 9.67 9.40 -2.37
N ARG A 31 9.04 8.70 -3.30
CA ARG A 31 9.10 9.02 -4.72
C ARG A 31 7.85 9.82 -5.14
N PRO A 32 7.84 11.16 -5.03
CA PRO A 32 6.73 11.91 -5.59
C PRO A 32 6.69 11.69 -7.09
N ALA A 33 5.49 11.58 -7.63
CA ALA A 33 5.30 11.46 -9.07
C ALA A 33 6.05 12.59 -9.82
N GLY A 34 6.89 12.22 -10.77
CA GLY A 34 7.71 13.18 -11.55
C GLY A 34 8.99 13.64 -10.88
N PHE A 35 9.34 13.12 -9.71
CA PHE A 35 10.62 13.48 -9.07
C PHE A 35 11.77 12.62 -9.62
N THR A 36 12.77 13.26 -10.25
CA THR A 36 13.91 12.56 -10.88
C THR A 36 15.27 12.93 -10.29
N ALA A 37 15.34 13.82 -9.31
CA ALA A 37 16.58 14.47 -8.89
C ALA A 37 17.24 13.84 -7.64
N GLY A 38 16.71 12.78 -7.07
CA GLY A 38 17.29 12.11 -5.90
C GLY A 38 18.02 10.83 -6.26
N LYS A 39 19.15 10.56 -5.60
CA LYS A 39 19.76 9.22 -5.63
C LYS A 39 19.15 8.37 -4.54
N ARG A 40 18.73 7.14 -4.90
CA ARG A 40 18.20 6.19 -3.95
C ARG A 40 19.29 5.71 -3.00
N GLU A 41 19.06 5.79 -1.70
CA GLU A 41 20.00 5.31 -0.66
C GLU A 41 19.85 3.79 -0.44
N LEU A 42 18.61 3.28 -0.51
CA LEU A 42 18.30 1.87 -0.34
C LEU A 42 17.47 1.34 -1.52
N PRO A 43 17.59 0.05 -1.87
CA PRO A 43 16.66 -0.60 -2.79
C PRO A 43 15.20 -0.48 -2.30
N THR A 44 14.26 -0.52 -3.23
CA THR A 44 12.82 -0.56 -2.89
C THR A 44 12.46 -1.96 -2.44
N ASN A 45 12.62 -2.24 -1.15
CA ASN A 45 12.33 -3.52 -0.52
C ASN A 45 11.34 -3.35 0.63
N VAL A 46 10.78 -4.45 1.11
CA VAL A 46 10.11 -4.47 2.41
C VAL A 46 11.16 -4.73 3.49
N TYR A 47 11.22 -3.84 4.47
CA TYR A 47 12.16 -3.91 5.57
C TYR A 47 11.44 -4.17 6.89
N ARG A 48 12.10 -4.90 7.77
CA ARG A 48 11.70 -5.09 9.16
C ARG A 48 12.72 -4.43 10.07
N ALA A 49 12.29 -3.45 10.85
CA ALA A 49 13.08 -2.88 11.94
C ALA A 49 12.68 -3.54 13.27
N ASP A 50 13.62 -4.12 13.96
CA ASP A 50 13.38 -4.66 15.30
C ASP A 50 13.68 -3.63 16.41
N PRO A 51 13.32 -3.90 17.67
CA PRO A 51 13.59 -2.97 18.78
C PRO A 51 15.07 -2.69 19.05
N SER A 52 15.98 -3.55 18.59
CA SER A 52 17.43 -3.33 18.71
C SER A 52 17.97 -2.32 17.69
N GLY A 53 17.13 -1.90 16.73
CA GLY A 53 17.52 -1.03 15.63
C GLY A 53 18.06 -1.78 14.42
N ARG A 54 18.11 -3.14 14.46
CA ARG A 54 18.51 -3.92 13.30
C ARG A 54 17.47 -3.81 12.20
N LEU A 55 17.94 -3.64 10.98
CA LEU A 55 17.11 -3.56 9.78
C LEU A 55 17.36 -4.79 8.90
N ASP A 56 16.35 -5.61 8.73
CA ASP A 56 16.38 -6.79 7.86
C ASP A 56 15.56 -6.56 6.60
N VAL A 57 16.07 -6.94 5.43
CA VAL A 57 15.28 -7.07 4.21
C VAL A 57 14.44 -8.35 4.33
N VAL A 58 13.12 -8.24 4.18
CA VAL A 58 12.19 -9.38 4.33
C VAL A 58 11.47 -9.74 3.03
N VAL A 59 11.30 -8.78 2.10
CA VAL A 59 10.87 -9.01 0.72
C VAL A 59 11.69 -8.12 -0.18
N THR A 60 12.29 -8.69 -1.21
CA THR A 60 13.07 -7.94 -2.19
C THR A 60 12.19 -7.41 -3.33
N GLU A 61 12.67 -6.38 -4.04
CA GLU A 61 12.04 -5.84 -5.25
C GLU A 61 11.92 -6.90 -6.37
N ASP A 62 12.82 -7.89 -6.39
CA ASP A 62 12.73 -9.02 -7.33
C ASP A 62 11.59 -9.98 -7.02
N GLN A 63 11.26 -10.16 -5.73
CA GLN A 63 10.15 -11.00 -5.30
C GLN A 63 8.80 -10.30 -5.51
N VAL A 64 8.70 -9.02 -5.14
CA VAL A 64 7.52 -8.19 -5.34
C VAL A 64 7.99 -6.87 -5.95
N PRO A 65 7.86 -6.67 -7.27
CA PRO A 65 8.29 -5.46 -7.93
C PRO A 65 7.56 -4.23 -7.40
N ASP A 66 8.31 -3.18 -7.10
CA ASP A 66 7.79 -1.91 -6.60
C ASP A 66 6.83 -2.09 -5.41
N PRO A 67 7.28 -2.73 -4.31
CA PRO A 67 6.43 -2.98 -3.15
C PRO A 67 6.00 -1.64 -2.54
N ASN A 68 4.73 -1.53 -2.15
CA ASN A 68 4.14 -0.32 -1.59
C ASN A 68 3.31 -0.63 -0.34
N GLY A 69 1.99 -0.79 -0.47
CA GLY A 69 1.15 -1.13 0.66
C GLY A 69 1.47 -2.49 1.25
N LEU A 70 1.43 -2.60 2.56
CA LEU A 70 1.56 -3.87 3.26
C LEU A 70 0.60 -3.94 4.45
N LEU A 71 0.11 -5.14 4.75
CA LEU A 71 -0.77 -5.39 5.88
C LEU A 71 -0.66 -6.85 6.34
N PHE A 72 -0.96 -7.06 7.62
CA PHE A 72 -1.06 -8.41 8.18
C PHE A 72 -2.52 -8.90 8.20
N SER A 73 -2.69 -10.23 8.17
CA SER A 73 -3.95 -10.84 8.60
C SER A 73 -4.22 -10.54 10.07
N PRO A 74 -5.49 -10.62 10.55
CA PRO A 74 -5.83 -10.33 11.96
C PRO A 74 -5.08 -11.19 12.98
N ASP A 75 -4.69 -12.41 12.60
CA ASP A 75 -3.92 -13.34 13.43
C ASP A 75 -2.38 -13.24 13.24
N TYR A 76 -1.92 -12.28 12.44
CA TYR A 76 -0.51 -12.05 12.09
C TYR A 76 0.22 -13.22 11.42
N LYS A 77 -0.51 -14.24 10.94
CA LYS A 77 0.09 -15.40 10.27
C LYS A 77 0.31 -15.21 8.79
N LYS A 78 -0.24 -14.15 8.21
CA LYS A 78 -0.04 -13.76 6.81
C LYS A 78 0.44 -12.32 6.72
N LEU A 79 1.37 -12.07 5.80
CA LEU A 79 1.72 -10.72 5.34
C LEU A 79 1.30 -10.60 3.88
N TYR A 80 0.55 -9.56 3.59
CA TYR A 80 0.19 -9.18 2.23
C TYR A 80 1.05 -7.99 1.80
N VAL A 81 1.59 -8.05 0.60
CA VAL A 81 2.43 -6.98 0.02
C VAL A 81 1.89 -6.63 -1.35
N ILE A 82 1.60 -5.35 -1.54
CA ILE A 82 1.10 -4.80 -2.79
C ILE A 82 2.28 -4.43 -3.66
N SER A 83 2.24 -4.86 -4.93
CA SER A 83 3.08 -4.39 -6.02
C SER A 83 2.32 -3.31 -6.77
N THR A 84 2.53 -2.05 -6.40
CA THR A 84 1.82 -0.94 -7.02
C THR A 84 2.30 -0.71 -8.45
N GLY A 85 1.40 -0.42 -9.35
CA GLY A 85 1.74 -0.09 -10.75
C GLY A 85 2.55 1.21 -10.85
N LYS A 86 3.15 1.46 -12.02
CA LYS A 86 3.90 2.68 -12.27
C LYS A 86 3.08 3.94 -12.01
N GLY A 87 3.64 4.83 -11.19
CA GLY A 87 3.16 6.19 -11.04
C GLY A 87 3.62 7.09 -12.19
N PRO A 88 3.06 8.30 -12.32
CA PRO A 88 3.57 9.30 -13.25
C PRO A 88 5.04 9.63 -12.99
N GLY A 89 5.86 9.56 -14.04
CA GLY A 89 7.32 9.83 -13.95
C GLY A 89 8.16 8.65 -13.46
N ASP A 90 7.57 7.50 -13.19
CA ASP A 90 8.30 6.29 -12.81
C ASP A 90 8.98 5.66 -14.03
N THR A 91 10.31 5.59 -14.04
CA THR A 91 11.13 5.04 -15.13
C THR A 91 11.58 3.60 -14.87
N GLY A 92 11.43 3.09 -13.66
CA GLY A 92 11.79 1.72 -13.27
C GLY A 92 10.90 0.66 -13.94
N PRO A 93 11.13 -0.63 -13.66
CA PRO A 93 10.29 -1.72 -14.18
C PRO A 93 8.83 -1.58 -13.71
N GLY A 94 8.63 -0.91 -12.57
CA GLY A 94 7.33 -0.68 -11.96
C GLY A 94 6.68 -1.95 -11.43
N GLY A 95 5.71 -1.77 -10.56
CA GLY A 95 4.92 -2.86 -10.03
C GLY A 95 3.90 -3.39 -11.04
N LYS A 96 3.34 -4.54 -10.74
CA LYS A 96 2.35 -5.22 -11.59
C LYS A 96 0.92 -4.81 -11.29
N GLY A 97 0.68 -4.04 -10.22
CA GLY A 97 -0.65 -3.72 -9.71
C GLY A 97 -1.36 -4.96 -9.19
N ASP A 98 -0.62 -5.83 -8.50
CA ASP A 98 -1.11 -7.07 -7.91
C ASP A 98 -0.78 -7.12 -6.41
N MET A 99 -1.16 -8.19 -5.73
CA MET A 99 -0.85 -8.40 -4.33
C MET A 99 -0.32 -9.82 -4.12
N HIS A 100 0.75 -9.92 -3.36
CA HIS A 100 1.33 -11.19 -2.93
C HIS A 100 1.04 -11.45 -1.46
N VAL A 101 0.91 -12.72 -1.10
CA VAL A 101 0.74 -13.18 0.28
C VAL A 101 1.89 -14.09 0.67
N PHE A 102 2.35 -13.93 1.90
CA PHE A 102 3.40 -14.73 2.53
C PHE A 102 2.88 -15.34 3.83
N ASP A 103 3.36 -16.52 4.17
CA ASP A 103 3.23 -17.07 5.52
C ASP A 103 4.26 -16.41 6.45
N VAL A 104 3.83 -16.06 7.66
CA VAL A 104 4.69 -15.51 8.71
C VAL A 104 4.97 -16.62 9.73
N GLY A 105 6.21 -17.06 9.80
CA GLY A 105 6.65 -18.06 10.77
C GLY A 105 6.82 -17.49 12.19
N PRO A 106 7.01 -18.35 13.19
CA PRO A 106 7.16 -17.93 14.61
C PRO A 106 8.41 -17.09 14.86
N ASP A 107 9.41 -17.18 13.98
CA ASP A 107 10.63 -16.37 13.98
C ASP A 107 10.51 -15.09 13.14
N ASN A 108 9.28 -14.74 12.73
CA ASN A 108 8.98 -13.65 11.81
C ASN A 108 9.67 -13.76 10.44
N LYS A 109 10.02 -14.97 10.01
CA LYS A 109 10.47 -15.21 8.63
C LYS A 109 9.28 -15.44 7.72
N LEU A 110 9.43 -14.96 6.51
CA LEU A 110 8.44 -15.11 5.46
C LEU A 110 8.72 -16.37 4.63
N SER A 111 7.65 -17.06 4.24
CA SER A 111 7.71 -18.25 3.40
C SER A 111 6.46 -18.35 2.51
N ASN A 112 6.44 -19.34 1.62
CA ASN A 112 5.27 -19.69 0.81
C ASN A 112 4.65 -18.50 0.04
N GLN A 113 5.49 -17.68 -0.59
CA GLN A 113 4.99 -16.59 -1.44
C GLN A 113 4.01 -17.09 -2.49
N LYS A 114 2.86 -16.44 -2.61
CA LYS A 114 1.85 -16.70 -3.63
C LYS A 114 1.26 -15.39 -4.13
N LEU A 115 0.83 -15.38 -5.38
CA LEU A 115 -0.07 -14.35 -5.88
C LEU A 115 -1.40 -14.48 -5.12
N PHE A 116 -1.84 -13.39 -4.49
CA PHE A 116 -3.14 -13.33 -3.82
C PHE A 116 -4.25 -12.96 -4.82
N THR A 117 -4.05 -11.87 -5.55
CA THR A 117 -4.93 -11.44 -6.64
C THR A 117 -4.19 -10.48 -7.58
N ASP A 118 -4.57 -10.51 -8.84
CA ASP A 118 -4.06 -9.59 -9.87
C ASP A 118 -4.90 -8.33 -10.03
N PHE A 119 -5.96 -8.18 -9.24
CA PHE A 119 -6.91 -7.05 -9.28
C PHE A 119 -7.56 -6.81 -10.65
N MET A 120 -7.64 -7.84 -11.49
CA MET A 120 -8.45 -7.76 -12.71
C MET A 120 -9.93 -7.96 -12.39
N ILE A 121 -10.76 -6.97 -12.70
CA ILE A 121 -12.20 -6.99 -12.48
C ILE A 121 -12.89 -6.64 -13.78
N ASP A 122 -13.68 -7.55 -14.34
CA ASP A 122 -14.40 -7.36 -15.61
C ASP A 122 -13.46 -6.93 -16.75
N GLY A 123 -12.21 -7.39 -16.76
CA GLY A 123 -11.19 -7.02 -17.73
C GLY A 123 -10.52 -5.66 -17.47
N VAL A 124 -10.86 -4.98 -16.38
CA VAL A 124 -10.26 -3.70 -15.98
C VAL A 124 -9.27 -3.92 -14.84
N LYS A 125 -8.06 -3.39 -14.99
CA LYS A 125 -7.04 -3.40 -13.95
C LYS A 125 -7.39 -2.36 -12.87
N CYS A 126 -7.58 -2.83 -11.64
CA CYS A 126 -7.92 -2.01 -10.48
C CYS A 126 -6.74 -1.95 -9.52
N GLY A 127 -5.65 -1.30 -9.94
CA GLY A 127 -4.37 -1.28 -9.21
C GLY A 127 -4.51 -0.84 -7.76
N PRO A 128 -4.08 -1.66 -6.80
CA PRO A 128 -4.09 -1.31 -5.38
C PRO A 128 -2.89 -0.42 -5.04
N ASP A 129 -3.03 0.32 -3.93
CA ASP A 129 -1.95 1.10 -3.30
C ASP A 129 -1.93 0.81 -1.80
N GLY A 130 -2.91 1.27 -1.03
CA GLY A 130 -3.08 0.95 0.38
C GLY A 130 -4.22 -0.02 0.65
N ALA A 131 -4.10 -0.80 1.72
CA ALA A 131 -5.14 -1.76 2.13
C ALA A 131 -5.19 -1.96 3.64
N ARG A 132 -6.32 -2.47 4.15
CA ARG A 132 -6.53 -2.86 5.55
C ARG A 132 -7.35 -4.15 5.63
N CYS A 133 -7.10 -4.96 6.68
CA CYS A 133 -7.97 -6.10 7.01
C CYS A 133 -9.13 -5.68 7.91
N ASP A 134 -10.27 -6.33 7.75
CA ASP A 134 -11.30 -6.38 8.78
C ASP A 134 -11.11 -7.57 9.73
N VAL A 135 -11.95 -7.66 10.76
CA VAL A 135 -11.86 -8.72 11.80
C VAL A 135 -12.10 -10.12 11.23
N ASP A 136 -12.79 -10.25 10.10
CA ASP A 136 -13.06 -11.53 9.42
C ASP A 136 -11.92 -11.90 8.45
N GLY A 137 -10.88 -11.05 8.35
CA GLY A 137 -9.73 -11.25 7.47
C GLY A 137 -9.98 -10.84 6.02
N ASN A 138 -11.08 -10.15 5.72
CA ASN A 138 -11.28 -9.60 4.39
C ASN A 138 -10.36 -8.38 4.18
N LEU A 139 -9.83 -8.26 2.97
CA LEU A 139 -8.91 -7.20 2.59
C LEU A 139 -9.67 -6.08 1.88
N TRP A 140 -9.66 -4.91 2.45
CA TRP A 140 -10.23 -3.69 1.90
C TRP A 140 -9.10 -2.91 1.23
N CYS A 141 -9.06 -2.97 -0.09
CA CYS A 141 -7.96 -2.46 -0.90
C CYS A 141 -8.40 -1.22 -1.67
N SER A 142 -7.56 -0.21 -1.67
CA SER A 142 -7.77 0.93 -2.57
C SER A 142 -7.80 0.46 -4.03
N SER A 143 -8.48 1.19 -4.90
CA SER A 143 -8.64 0.85 -6.31
C SER A 143 -8.36 2.07 -7.17
N ASN A 144 -7.36 1.94 -8.03
CA ASN A 144 -6.98 2.91 -9.05
C ASN A 144 -7.11 2.26 -10.43
N ALA A 145 -8.17 2.57 -11.13
CA ALA A 145 -8.42 2.13 -12.50
C ALA A 145 -8.30 3.30 -13.50
N GLY A 146 -7.63 4.36 -13.11
CA GLY A 146 -7.42 5.54 -13.95
C GLY A 146 -8.74 6.14 -14.43
N ARG A 147 -8.96 6.14 -15.76
CA ARG A 147 -10.17 6.70 -16.40
C ARG A 147 -11.33 5.72 -16.55
N ALA A 148 -11.16 4.46 -16.11
CA ALA A 148 -12.23 3.47 -16.19
C ALA A 148 -13.33 3.80 -15.18
N VAL A 149 -14.46 4.29 -15.68
CA VAL A 149 -15.60 4.73 -14.87
C VAL A 149 -16.19 3.55 -14.09
N GLY A 150 -16.40 3.75 -12.78
CA GLY A 150 -17.00 2.76 -11.89
C GLY A 150 -16.02 1.70 -11.34
N TYR A 151 -14.71 1.85 -11.58
CA TYR A 151 -13.69 0.92 -11.08
C TYR A 151 -12.75 1.56 -10.05
N ASN A 152 -12.79 2.87 -9.87
CA ASN A 152 -12.10 3.58 -8.79
C ASN A 152 -12.86 3.45 -7.46
N GLY A 153 -12.14 3.54 -6.34
CA GLY A 153 -12.68 3.48 -4.99
C GLY A 153 -12.03 2.39 -4.14
N VAL A 154 -12.82 1.42 -3.66
CA VAL A 154 -12.34 0.33 -2.81
C VAL A 154 -12.87 -1.00 -3.32
N THR A 155 -12.02 -2.01 -3.32
CA THR A 155 -12.37 -3.42 -3.59
C THR A 155 -12.20 -4.24 -2.33
N VAL A 156 -13.12 -5.16 -2.07
CA VAL A 156 -13.10 -6.01 -0.88
C VAL A 156 -12.93 -7.47 -1.30
N TRP A 157 -11.90 -8.11 -0.77
CA TRP A 157 -11.50 -9.46 -1.11
C TRP A 157 -11.52 -10.35 0.12
N ASN A 158 -12.10 -11.53 0.04
CA ASN A 158 -12.05 -12.48 1.15
C ASN A 158 -10.64 -13.10 1.28
N PRO A 159 -10.35 -13.83 2.39
CA PRO A 159 -9.01 -14.44 2.60
C PRO A 159 -8.59 -15.43 1.52
N GLN A 160 -9.49 -15.90 0.68
CA GLN A 160 -9.23 -16.81 -0.44
C GLN A 160 -8.97 -16.05 -1.76
N GLY A 161 -8.92 -14.72 -1.74
CA GLY A 161 -8.68 -13.89 -2.93
C GLY A 161 -9.90 -13.73 -3.84
N LYS A 162 -11.12 -14.03 -3.36
CA LYS A 162 -12.35 -13.80 -4.11
C LYS A 162 -12.87 -12.37 -3.84
N LEU A 163 -13.19 -11.62 -4.88
CA LEU A 163 -13.88 -10.34 -4.77
C LEU A 163 -15.28 -10.54 -4.17
N ILE A 164 -15.58 -9.84 -3.07
CA ILE A 164 -16.86 -9.92 -2.35
C ILE A 164 -17.58 -8.59 -2.26
N GLY A 165 -16.93 -7.48 -2.56
CA GLY A 165 -17.57 -6.16 -2.49
C GLY A 165 -16.76 -5.07 -3.17
N ARG A 166 -17.45 -3.95 -3.46
CA ARG A 166 -16.84 -2.75 -4.04
C ARG A 166 -17.54 -1.50 -3.50
N ILE A 167 -16.74 -0.48 -3.19
CA ILE A 167 -17.21 0.90 -2.99
C ILE A 167 -16.74 1.69 -4.19
N ARG A 168 -17.67 2.20 -4.98
CA ARG A 168 -17.34 2.99 -6.17
C ARG A 168 -17.26 4.46 -5.83
N LEU A 169 -16.16 5.09 -6.21
CA LEU A 169 -15.96 6.53 -6.05
C LEU A 169 -15.64 7.18 -7.41
N PRO A 170 -15.90 8.45 -7.56
CA PRO A 170 -15.56 9.18 -8.80
C PRO A 170 -14.04 9.41 -8.93
N GLU A 171 -13.28 9.17 -7.87
CA GLU A 171 -11.84 9.40 -7.77
C GLU A 171 -11.09 8.11 -7.44
N VAL A 172 -9.82 8.06 -7.83
CA VAL A 172 -8.91 7.01 -7.37
C VAL A 172 -8.66 7.16 -5.87
N VAL A 173 -8.54 6.03 -5.18
CA VAL A 173 -8.22 5.97 -3.75
C VAL A 173 -6.79 5.49 -3.59
N ALA A 174 -5.99 6.23 -2.84
CA ALA A 174 -4.61 5.85 -2.52
C ALA A 174 -4.54 4.96 -1.27
N ASN A 175 -5.32 5.27 -0.24
CA ASN A 175 -5.25 4.52 1.01
C ASN A 175 -6.61 4.47 1.72
N VAL A 176 -6.74 3.47 2.60
CA VAL A 176 -7.93 3.25 3.41
C VAL A 176 -7.55 3.02 4.88
N CYS A 177 -8.44 3.40 5.79
CA CYS A 177 -8.26 3.08 7.20
C CYS A 177 -9.62 2.95 7.90
N PHE A 178 -9.70 2.02 8.85
CA PHE A 178 -10.84 1.89 9.73
C PHE A 178 -10.67 2.79 10.95
N GLY A 179 -11.72 3.50 11.34
CA GLY A 179 -11.71 4.40 12.49
C GLY A 179 -13.05 4.52 13.17
N GLY A 180 -13.13 5.47 14.12
CA GLY A 180 -14.26 5.67 15.01
C GLY A 180 -14.25 4.71 16.21
N PRO A 181 -15.10 4.96 17.23
CA PRO A 181 -15.10 4.20 18.47
C PRO A 181 -15.32 2.68 18.28
N LYS A 182 -16.10 2.30 17.27
CA LYS A 182 -16.36 0.90 16.92
C LYS A 182 -15.49 0.38 15.79
N ARG A 183 -14.55 1.20 15.27
CA ARG A 183 -13.70 0.87 14.11
C ARG A 183 -14.49 0.31 12.90
N ASN A 184 -15.71 0.76 12.72
CA ASN A 184 -16.61 0.38 11.63
C ASN A 184 -16.87 1.53 10.64
N ARG A 185 -16.09 2.61 10.74
CA ARG A 185 -16.11 3.70 9.77
C ARG A 185 -14.87 3.60 8.89
N LEU A 186 -15.06 3.28 7.63
CA LEU A 186 -13.99 3.24 6.64
C LEU A 186 -13.74 4.64 6.11
N PHE A 187 -12.53 5.14 6.25
CA PHE A 187 -12.04 6.36 5.64
C PHE A 187 -11.26 6.00 4.37
N MET A 188 -11.42 6.78 3.32
CA MET A 188 -10.84 6.54 2.00
C MET A 188 -10.17 7.84 1.54
N ALA A 189 -8.83 7.85 1.50
CA ALA A 189 -8.04 8.98 1.03
C ALA A 189 -7.98 8.93 -0.50
N ALA A 190 -8.77 9.78 -1.14
CA ALA A 190 -8.83 9.89 -2.59
C ALA A 190 -8.00 11.06 -3.12
N SER A 191 -7.98 11.26 -4.45
CA SER A 191 -7.12 12.27 -5.10
C SER A 191 -7.29 13.69 -4.56
N GLN A 192 -8.52 14.11 -4.29
CA GLN A 192 -8.84 15.46 -3.84
C GLN A 192 -9.74 15.48 -2.59
N SER A 193 -10.28 14.31 -2.20
CA SER A 193 -11.32 14.20 -1.18
C SER A 193 -10.99 13.13 -0.15
N LEU A 194 -11.49 13.33 1.06
CA LEU A 194 -11.54 12.29 2.09
C LEU A 194 -12.98 11.80 2.22
N TYR A 195 -13.23 10.58 1.76
CA TYR A 195 -14.53 9.94 1.90
C TYR A 195 -14.59 9.10 3.17
N ALA A 196 -15.79 8.91 3.70
CA ALA A 196 -16.02 7.98 4.79
C ALA A 196 -17.41 7.33 4.69
N VAL A 197 -17.48 6.06 5.09
CA VAL A 197 -18.72 5.28 5.12
C VAL A 197 -18.74 4.36 6.34
N TYR A 198 -19.91 4.14 6.93
CA TYR A 198 -20.10 3.10 7.92
C TYR A 198 -20.30 1.75 7.23
N VAL A 199 -19.64 0.73 7.75
CA VAL A 199 -19.71 -0.63 7.25
C VAL A 199 -20.18 -1.59 8.35
N ALA A 200 -20.67 -2.76 7.98
CA ALA A 200 -21.19 -3.74 8.93
C ALA A 200 -20.13 -4.53 9.69
N THR A 201 -18.87 -4.46 9.22
CA THR A 201 -17.71 -5.09 9.89
C THR A 201 -16.87 -4.07 10.65
N GLN A 202 -15.84 -4.52 11.32
CA GLN A 202 -14.85 -3.70 12.03
C GLN A 202 -13.45 -3.94 11.46
N GLY A 203 -12.64 -2.90 11.45
CA GLY A 203 -11.23 -3.06 11.12
C GLY A 203 -10.50 -3.94 12.13
N ALA A 204 -9.61 -4.81 11.65
CA ALA A 204 -8.70 -5.56 12.53
C ALA A 204 -7.77 -4.62 13.29
N THR A 205 -7.28 -5.04 14.46
CA THR A 205 -6.28 -4.33 15.27
C THR A 205 -4.92 -4.97 15.15
N PRO A 206 -3.86 -4.19 15.36
CA PRO A 206 -3.78 -2.76 15.07
C PRO A 206 -3.79 -2.55 13.57
N GLY A 207 -4.50 -1.52 13.11
CA GLY A 207 -4.58 -1.15 11.68
C GLY A 207 -3.31 -0.50 11.20
#